data_4c2cd4b3d470252e4cb1d395fc5a14e9
#
_entry.id   4c2cd4b3d470252e4cb1d395fc5a14e9
#
_cell.length_a   1.000
_cell.length_b   1.000
_cell.length_c   1.000
_cell.angle_alpha   90.00
_cell.angle_beta   90.00
_cell.angle_gamma   90.00
#
_symmetry.space_group_name_H-M   'P 1'
#
loop_
_entity.id
_entity.type
_entity.pdbx_description
1 polymer ?
#
loop_
_entity_poly.entity_id
_entity_poly.type
_entity_poly.pdbx_seq_one_letter_code
_entity_poly.pdbx_strand_id
1 'polypeptide(L)'
;MLAVLQVSLAALIGPLADTVPVPPAPAVTEVTSLAPTIEALAPTTFQDARFDPAINGVFADTTRRHSIEYSNGYYVRLKIHKYASWAMLPLFIGSYATGSDLINNGNNASSFSKDWHGFFAGATAALFAVNTVTGVWNLVESRHDPAGRTRRWVHSIAMFVASIGFVATGATAPQVEGGDVGEGGNASTHKALAITSMSIATASWLMMLIWKE
;
A
#
# COMPACT_ATOMS: atom_id res chain seq x y z
N MET A 1 8.99 -13.70 -31.15
CA MET A 1 10.15 -12.99 -30.59
C MET A 1 9.61 -11.86 -29.72
N LEU A 2 9.06 -12.19 -28.54
CA LEU A 2 8.58 -11.23 -27.56
C LEU A 2 9.67 -11.11 -26.48
N ALA A 3 10.37 -9.99 -26.49
CA ALA A 3 11.28 -9.63 -25.42
C ALA A 3 10.45 -9.48 -24.14
N VAL A 4 10.61 -10.39 -23.21
CA VAL A 4 10.09 -10.29 -21.85
C VAL A 4 10.78 -9.08 -21.24
N LEU A 5 10.02 -8.03 -21.03
CA LEU A 5 10.47 -6.85 -20.31
C LEU A 5 10.66 -7.26 -18.83
N GLN A 6 11.82 -7.83 -18.52
CA GLN A 6 12.28 -7.99 -17.15
C GLN A 6 12.55 -6.60 -16.59
N VAL A 7 11.54 -5.98 -16.02
CA VAL A 7 11.73 -4.81 -15.16
C VAL A 7 12.39 -5.33 -13.90
N SER A 8 13.72 -5.30 -13.87
CA SER A 8 14.48 -5.59 -12.66
C SER A 8 14.13 -4.56 -11.60
N LEU A 9 13.35 -4.96 -10.62
CA LEU A 9 13.00 -4.18 -9.42
C LEU A 9 14.23 -3.78 -8.58
N ALA A 10 15.41 -4.33 -8.92
CA ALA A 10 16.68 -4.04 -8.27
C ALA A 10 17.21 -2.61 -8.49
N ALA A 11 16.71 -1.87 -9.47
CA ALA A 11 17.18 -0.52 -9.77
C ALA A 11 16.53 0.60 -8.91
N LEU A 12 15.57 0.26 -8.04
CA LEU A 12 14.85 1.24 -7.21
C LEU A 12 15.34 1.32 -5.76
N ILE A 13 16.32 0.48 -5.38
CA ILE A 13 16.95 0.53 -4.05
C ILE A 13 18.38 1.03 -4.24
N GLY A 14 18.51 2.33 -4.53
CA GLY A 14 19.76 3.03 -4.35
C GLY A 14 20.13 3.07 -2.85
N PRO A 15 21.44 3.07 -2.49
CA PRO A 15 21.84 3.11 -1.09
C PRO A 15 21.44 4.46 -0.48
N LEU A 16 20.39 4.44 0.35
CA LEU A 16 20.06 5.53 1.29
C LEU A 16 21.07 5.47 2.46
N ALA A 17 22.31 5.79 2.18
CA ALA A 17 23.33 6.03 3.18
C ALA A 17 23.74 7.49 3.14
N ASP A 18 22.82 8.39 3.46
CA ASP A 18 23.16 9.72 3.93
C ASP A 18 22.97 9.75 5.44
N THR A 19 24.09 9.66 6.14
CA THR A 19 24.20 9.91 7.57
C THR A 19 23.88 11.38 7.82
N VAL A 20 22.62 11.65 8.18
CA VAL A 20 22.23 12.95 8.73
C VAL A 20 22.96 13.11 10.07
N PRO A 21 23.78 14.15 10.25
CA PRO A 21 24.42 14.39 11.54
C PRO A 21 23.34 14.68 12.58
N VAL A 22 23.33 13.87 13.64
CA VAL A 22 22.46 14.06 14.80
C VAL A 22 22.96 15.32 15.52
N PRO A 23 22.12 16.38 15.68
CA PRO A 23 22.49 17.53 16.48
C PRO A 23 22.70 17.11 17.94
N PRO A 24 23.67 17.70 18.66
CA PRO A 24 23.91 17.39 20.07
C PRO A 24 22.66 17.73 20.89
N ALA A 25 22.33 16.83 21.82
CA ALA A 25 21.23 17.02 22.75
C ALA A 25 21.40 18.33 23.53
N PRO A 26 20.34 19.14 23.71
CA PRO A 26 20.43 20.34 24.53
C PRO A 26 20.76 19.93 25.98
N ALA A 27 21.73 20.66 26.54
CA ALA A 27 22.12 20.49 27.94
C ALA A 27 20.90 20.65 28.86
N VAL A 28 20.66 19.67 29.68
CA VAL A 28 19.62 19.72 30.72
C VAL A 28 20.08 20.73 31.76
N THR A 29 19.51 21.92 31.72
CA THR A 29 19.69 22.91 32.78
C THR A 29 18.93 22.41 34.00
N GLU A 30 19.63 22.13 35.08
CA GLU A 30 19.05 21.81 36.39
C GLU A 30 18.06 22.88 36.78
N VAL A 31 16.78 22.52 36.81
CA VAL A 31 15.72 23.35 37.39
C VAL A 31 15.82 23.21 38.90
N THR A 32 16.45 24.18 39.54
CA THR A 32 16.45 24.32 40.99
C THR A 32 15.02 24.40 41.47
N SER A 33 14.60 23.37 42.18
CA SER A 33 13.29 23.27 42.82
C SER A 33 13.13 24.39 43.88
N LEU A 34 12.44 25.46 43.51
CA LEU A 34 11.85 26.39 44.47
C LEU A 34 10.48 25.82 44.83
N ALA A 35 10.40 25.08 45.91
CA ALA A 35 9.16 24.67 46.51
C ALA A 35 8.46 25.96 47.07
N PRO A 36 7.26 26.33 46.61
CA PRO A 36 6.50 27.38 47.25
C PRO A 36 5.95 26.85 48.57
N THR A 37 6.24 27.58 49.64
CA THR A 37 5.63 27.44 50.97
C THR A 37 4.11 27.58 50.82
N ILE A 38 3.39 26.49 51.11
CA ILE A 38 1.93 26.52 51.16
C ILE A 38 1.51 27.27 52.44
N GLU A 39 1.34 28.57 52.31
CA GLU A 39 0.61 29.34 53.31
C GLU A 39 -0.90 29.06 53.19
N ALA A 40 -1.49 28.63 54.29
CA ALA A 40 -2.89 28.24 54.38
C ALA A 40 -3.80 29.39 53.92
N LEU A 41 -4.32 29.29 52.69
CA LEU A 41 -5.42 30.15 52.26
C LEU A 41 -6.73 29.56 52.77
N ALA A 42 -7.39 30.36 53.60
CA ALA A 42 -8.74 30.13 54.10
C ALA A 42 -9.74 29.92 52.91
N PRO A 43 -10.82 29.16 53.12
CA PRO A 43 -11.78 28.88 52.04
C PRO A 43 -12.52 30.18 51.67
N THR A 44 -12.12 30.79 50.59
CA THR A 44 -12.92 31.81 49.92
C THR A 44 -14.07 31.14 49.19
N THR A 45 -15.27 31.54 49.51
CA THR A 45 -16.54 31.08 48.97
C THR A 45 -16.52 31.07 47.44
N PHE A 46 -16.96 29.96 46.85
CA PHE A 46 -17.02 29.66 45.42
C PHE A 46 -18.02 30.51 44.62
N GLN A 47 -18.25 31.77 44.98
CA GLN A 47 -19.36 32.52 44.44
C GLN A 47 -19.02 33.63 43.44
N ASP A 48 -17.73 33.83 43.11
CA ASP A 48 -17.33 34.87 42.14
C ASP A 48 -16.29 34.39 41.12
N ALA A 49 -16.38 33.13 40.65
CA ALA A 49 -15.67 32.75 39.43
C ALA A 49 -16.39 33.40 38.23
N ARG A 50 -16.16 34.70 38.04
CA ARG A 50 -16.43 35.33 36.75
C ARG A 50 -15.62 34.57 35.72
N PHE A 51 -16.32 33.88 34.82
CA PHE A 51 -15.72 33.24 33.65
C PHE A 51 -14.94 34.32 32.89
N ASP A 52 -13.63 34.31 33.04
CA ASP A 52 -12.76 35.20 32.27
C ASP A 52 -12.71 34.68 30.82
N PRO A 53 -13.30 35.40 29.84
CA PRO A 53 -13.30 34.99 28.44
C PRO A 53 -11.90 34.93 27.86
N ALA A 54 -10.88 35.50 28.53
CA ALA A 54 -9.47 35.38 28.08
C ALA A 54 -8.90 33.99 28.28
N ILE A 55 -9.42 33.17 29.22
CA ILE A 55 -8.94 31.80 29.45
C ILE A 55 -9.45 30.84 28.35
N ASN A 56 -10.63 31.09 27.80
CA ASN A 56 -11.14 30.27 26.69
C ASN A 56 -10.37 30.46 25.36
N GLY A 57 -9.69 31.58 25.17
CA GLY A 57 -8.88 31.85 24.00
C GLY A 57 -7.56 31.06 23.98
N VAL A 58 -7.00 30.71 25.15
CA VAL A 58 -5.71 30.01 25.26
C VAL A 58 -5.84 28.51 24.98
N PHE A 59 -7.01 27.90 25.27
CA PHE A 59 -7.25 26.49 25.03
C PHE A 59 -7.84 26.16 23.65
N ALA A 60 -8.37 27.17 22.95
CA ALA A 60 -8.99 26.96 21.63
C ALA A 60 -7.99 26.79 20.50
N ASP A 61 -6.72 27.18 20.68
CA ASP A 61 -5.72 27.18 19.60
C ASP A 61 -4.81 25.94 19.59
N THR A 62 -4.90 25.06 20.61
CA THR A 62 -4.04 23.86 20.69
C THR A 62 -4.58 22.65 19.95
N THR A 63 -5.78 22.73 19.35
CA THR A 63 -6.41 21.61 18.65
C THR A 63 -6.56 21.82 17.14
N ARG A 64 -5.99 22.87 16.56
CA ARG A 64 -5.93 22.97 15.10
C ARG A 64 -5.06 21.86 14.56
N ARG A 65 -5.71 20.75 14.17
CA ARG A 65 -5.06 19.73 13.33
C ARG A 65 -4.49 20.45 12.12
N HIS A 66 -3.18 20.45 11.99
CA HIS A 66 -2.51 20.97 10.82
C HIS A 66 -3.08 20.21 9.61
N SER A 67 -3.85 20.88 8.76
CA SER A 67 -4.36 20.25 7.53
C SER A 67 -3.17 19.95 6.64
N ILE A 68 -2.96 18.67 6.34
CA ILE A 68 -1.92 18.27 5.39
C ILE A 68 -2.46 18.54 4.00
N GLU A 69 -1.79 19.43 3.27
CA GLU A 69 -2.11 19.73 1.90
C GLU A 69 -1.33 18.79 0.98
N TYR A 70 -2.04 18.03 0.15
CA TYR A 70 -1.46 17.15 -0.84
C TYR A 70 -1.27 17.86 -2.18
N SER A 71 -0.25 17.45 -2.94
CA SER A 71 -0.03 17.97 -4.29
C SER A 71 -1.17 17.58 -5.26
N ASN A 72 -1.38 18.37 -6.30
CA ASN A 72 -2.30 18.00 -7.39
C ASN A 72 -1.93 16.64 -8.00
N GLY A 73 -0.64 16.34 -8.07
CA GLY A 73 -0.14 15.05 -8.53
C GLY A 73 -0.61 13.87 -7.68
N TYR A 74 -0.73 14.05 -6.36
CA TYR A 74 -1.27 13.03 -5.47
C TYR A 74 -2.68 12.61 -5.87
N TYR A 75 -3.56 13.58 -6.09
CA TYR A 75 -4.96 13.30 -6.46
C TYR A 75 -5.07 12.63 -7.83
N VAL A 76 -4.24 13.02 -8.80
CA VAL A 76 -4.20 12.38 -10.12
C VAL A 76 -3.76 10.91 -9.98
N ARG A 77 -2.67 10.64 -9.24
CA ARG A 77 -2.18 9.28 -9.01
C ARG A 77 -3.19 8.44 -8.24
N LEU A 78 -3.85 9.03 -7.23
CA LEU A 78 -4.90 8.34 -6.46
C LEU A 78 -6.07 7.92 -7.36
N LYS A 79 -6.47 8.79 -8.30
CA LYS A 79 -7.52 8.49 -9.28
C LYS A 79 -7.10 7.37 -10.22
N ILE A 80 -5.89 7.42 -10.76
CA ILE A 80 -5.33 6.35 -11.62
C ILE A 80 -5.29 5.03 -10.84
N HIS A 81 -4.72 5.03 -9.63
CA HIS A 81 -4.63 3.87 -8.77
C HIS A 81 -5.99 3.23 -8.50
N LYS A 82 -6.99 4.06 -8.18
CA LYS A 82 -8.36 3.60 -7.93
C LYS A 82 -8.96 2.91 -9.16
N TYR A 83 -8.90 3.53 -10.34
CA TYR A 83 -9.49 2.93 -11.56
C TYR A 83 -8.73 1.69 -12.01
N ALA A 84 -7.41 1.70 -11.95
CA ALA A 84 -6.59 0.54 -12.27
C ALA A 84 -6.90 -0.63 -11.30
N SER A 85 -7.12 -0.33 -10.00
CA SER A 85 -7.50 -1.36 -9.02
C SER A 85 -8.85 -2.02 -9.34
N TRP A 86 -9.84 -1.26 -9.80
CA TRP A 86 -11.12 -1.83 -10.24
C TRP A 86 -10.96 -2.69 -11.50
N ALA A 87 -10.12 -2.27 -12.44
CA ALA A 87 -9.85 -3.01 -13.67
C ALA A 87 -9.09 -4.34 -13.42
N MET A 88 -8.40 -4.47 -12.28
CA MET A 88 -7.72 -5.72 -11.90
C MET A 88 -8.68 -6.89 -11.72
N LEU A 89 -9.88 -6.67 -11.18
CA LEU A 89 -10.82 -7.76 -10.85
C LEU A 89 -11.24 -8.59 -12.07
N PRO A 90 -11.73 -7.99 -13.17
CA PRO A 90 -12.06 -8.77 -14.36
C PRO A 90 -10.83 -9.46 -14.98
N LEU A 91 -9.64 -8.86 -14.88
CA LEU A 91 -8.41 -9.49 -15.36
C LEU A 91 -8.02 -10.70 -14.49
N PHE A 92 -8.18 -10.63 -13.17
CA PHE A 92 -7.97 -11.78 -12.28
C PHE A 92 -8.93 -12.92 -12.61
N ILE A 93 -10.21 -12.61 -12.84
CA ILE A 93 -11.21 -13.60 -13.22
C ILE A 93 -10.83 -14.25 -14.57
N GLY A 94 -10.46 -13.45 -15.57
CA GLY A 94 -10.03 -13.94 -16.87
C GLY A 94 -8.78 -14.81 -16.78
N SER A 95 -7.75 -14.34 -16.04
CA SER A 95 -6.50 -15.10 -15.82
C SER A 95 -6.76 -16.44 -15.11
N TYR A 96 -7.63 -16.42 -14.07
CA TYR A 96 -7.97 -17.64 -13.33
C TYR A 96 -8.75 -18.63 -14.18
N ALA A 97 -9.79 -18.16 -14.89
CA ALA A 97 -10.64 -19.03 -15.69
C ALA A 97 -9.86 -19.70 -16.83
N THR A 98 -9.11 -18.90 -17.60
CA THR A 98 -8.31 -19.43 -18.72
C THR A 98 -7.13 -20.29 -18.24
N GLY A 99 -6.43 -19.86 -17.18
CA GLY A 99 -5.32 -20.62 -16.61
C GLY A 99 -5.77 -21.95 -15.99
N SER A 100 -6.93 -21.98 -15.34
CA SER A 100 -7.50 -23.22 -14.80
C SER A 100 -7.90 -24.21 -15.90
N ASP A 101 -8.46 -23.73 -17.01
CA ASP A 101 -8.77 -24.55 -18.17
C ASP A 101 -7.49 -25.16 -18.79
N LEU A 102 -6.45 -24.34 -18.96
CA LEU A 102 -5.16 -24.81 -19.48
C LEU A 102 -4.53 -25.91 -18.61
N ILE A 103 -4.53 -25.72 -17.29
CA ILE A 103 -3.92 -26.69 -16.37
C ILE A 103 -4.74 -27.98 -16.26
N ASN A 104 -6.07 -27.88 -16.27
CA ASN A 104 -6.94 -29.04 -16.07
C ASN A 104 -7.09 -29.88 -17.35
N ASN A 105 -7.10 -29.24 -18.53
CA ASN A 105 -7.40 -29.87 -19.80
C ASN A 105 -6.19 -29.96 -20.77
N GLY A 106 -5.07 -29.29 -20.43
CA GLY A 106 -3.84 -29.35 -21.24
C GLY A 106 -4.10 -29.06 -22.72
N ASN A 107 -3.70 -29.97 -23.59
CA ASN A 107 -3.91 -29.84 -25.03
C ASN A 107 -5.39 -29.86 -25.45
N ASN A 108 -6.30 -30.34 -24.58
CA ASN A 108 -7.75 -30.31 -24.80
C ASN A 108 -8.41 -29.04 -24.26
N ALA A 109 -7.66 -28.09 -23.73
CA ALA A 109 -8.18 -26.81 -23.30
C ALA A 109 -8.82 -26.04 -24.48
N SER A 110 -9.79 -25.19 -24.16
CA SER A 110 -10.48 -24.37 -25.17
C SER A 110 -9.50 -23.48 -25.95
N SER A 111 -9.80 -23.22 -27.22
CA SER A 111 -9.02 -22.28 -28.04
C SER A 111 -9.02 -20.89 -27.39
N PHE A 112 -10.14 -20.47 -26.79
CA PHE A 112 -10.22 -19.21 -26.05
C PHE A 112 -9.17 -19.15 -24.92
N SER A 113 -9.05 -20.19 -24.11
CA SER A 113 -8.06 -20.21 -23.02
C SER A 113 -6.63 -20.17 -23.53
N LYS A 114 -6.32 -20.88 -24.61
CA LYS A 114 -5.01 -20.90 -25.26
C LYS A 114 -4.63 -19.51 -25.80
N ASP A 115 -5.57 -18.83 -26.44
CA ASP A 115 -5.31 -17.57 -27.12
C ASP A 115 -5.27 -16.37 -26.13
N TRP A 116 -6.10 -16.41 -25.06
CA TRP A 116 -6.34 -15.25 -24.21
C TRP A 116 -5.65 -15.28 -22.85
N HIS A 117 -5.20 -16.43 -22.36
CA HIS A 117 -4.52 -16.49 -21.06
C HIS A 117 -3.30 -15.56 -20.98
N GLY A 118 -2.47 -15.58 -22.01
CA GLY A 118 -1.31 -14.69 -22.09
C GLY A 118 -1.67 -13.22 -22.07
N PHE A 119 -2.77 -12.83 -22.74
CA PHE A 119 -3.29 -11.47 -22.69
C PHE A 119 -3.74 -11.08 -21.28
N PHE A 120 -4.59 -11.90 -20.61
CA PHE A 120 -5.05 -11.62 -19.26
C PHE A 120 -3.90 -11.54 -18.26
N ALA A 121 -2.95 -12.46 -18.34
CA ALA A 121 -1.77 -12.46 -17.46
C ALA A 121 -0.88 -11.22 -17.70
N GLY A 122 -0.62 -10.85 -18.95
CA GLY A 122 0.17 -9.70 -19.31
C GLY A 122 -0.51 -8.37 -18.91
N ALA A 123 -1.81 -8.26 -19.17
CA ALA A 123 -2.60 -7.08 -18.75
C ALA A 123 -2.66 -6.95 -17.21
N THR A 124 -2.78 -8.07 -16.50
CA THR A 124 -2.70 -8.11 -15.04
C THR A 124 -1.35 -7.57 -14.55
N ALA A 125 -0.25 -8.06 -15.11
CA ALA A 125 1.09 -7.61 -14.74
C ALA A 125 1.30 -6.11 -15.01
N ALA A 126 0.83 -5.62 -16.17
CA ALA A 126 0.94 -4.21 -16.54
C ALA A 126 0.15 -3.29 -15.59
N LEU A 127 -1.12 -3.61 -15.32
CA LEU A 127 -1.93 -2.83 -14.38
C LEU A 127 -1.40 -2.92 -12.95
N PHE A 128 -0.89 -4.08 -12.55
CA PHE A 128 -0.29 -4.23 -11.24
C PHE A 128 0.95 -3.34 -11.07
N ALA A 129 1.79 -3.23 -12.12
CA ALA A 129 2.92 -2.30 -12.14
C ALA A 129 2.46 -0.84 -11.99
N VAL A 130 1.41 -0.42 -12.72
CA VAL A 130 0.81 0.92 -12.59
C VAL A 130 0.31 1.16 -11.16
N ASN A 131 -0.39 0.19 -10.57
CA ASN A 131 -0.88 0.29 -9.20
C ASN A 131 0.27 0.37 -8.19
N THR A 132 1.34 -0.39 -8.38
CA THR A 132 2.52 -0.36 -7.50
C THR A 132 3.18 1.00 -7.55
N VAL A 133 3.47 1.54 -8.73
CA VAL A 133 4.11 2.86 -8.87
C VAL A 133 3.25 3.96 -8.25
N THR A 134 1.97 4.01 -8.59
CA THR A 134 1.06 5.06 -8.08
C THR A 134 0.81 4.91 -6.59
N GLY A 135 0.70 3.68 -6.08
CA GLY A 135 0.49 3.38 -4.67
C GLY A 135 1.69 3.74 -3.80
N VAL A 136 2.90 3.32 -4.20
CA VAL A 136 4.14 3.64 -3.47
C VAL A 136 4.36 5.15 -3.42
N TRP A 137 4.19 5.85 -4.54
CA TRP A 137 4.37 7.29 -4.57
C TRP A 137 3.39 8.01 -3.64
N ASN A 138 2.11 7.62 -3.68
CA ASN A 138 1.10 8.19 -2.79
C ASN A 138 1.36 7.84 -1.32
N LEU A 139 1.85 6.64 -1.02
CA LEU A 139 2.25 6.26 0.34
C LEU A 139 3.38 7.15 0.87
N VAL A 140 4.40 7.40 0.04
CA VAL A 140 5.53 8.27 0.40
C VAL A 140 5.07 9.70 0.66
N GLU A 141 4.20 10.26 -0.19
CA GLU A 141 3.67 11.61 -0.02
C GLU A 141 2.77 11.72 1.22
N SER A 142 1.97 10.69 1.51
CA SER A 142 1.05 10.67 2.65
C SER A 142 1.67 10.11 3.96
N ARG A 143 2.96 9.84 4.02
CA ARG A 143 3.60 9.15 5.16
C ARG A 143 3.45 9.87 6.50
N HIS A 144 3.36 11.20 6.48
CA HIS A 144 3.23 12.03 7.67
C HIS A 144 1.78 12.28 8.09
N ASP A 145 0.79 11.90 7.26
CA ASP A 145 -0.61 12.03 7.60
C ASP A 145 -1.03 10.95 8.60
N PRO A 146 -1.47 11.31 9.81
CA PRO A 146 -1.95 10.34 10.80
C PRO A 146 -3.29 9.71 10.40
N ALA A 147 -4.12 10.43 9.61
CA ALA A 147 -5.44 9.93 9.23
C ALA A 147 -5.31 8.72 8.29
N GLY A 148 -5.92 7.59 8.65
CA GLY A 148 -5.88 6.35 7.88
C GLY A 148 -4.49 5.72 7.73
N ARG A 149 -3.52 6.09 8.58
CA ARG A 149 -2.13 5.62 8.48
C ARG A 149 -2.02 4.11 8.59
N THR A 150 -2.67 3.51 9.57
CA THR A 150 -2.63 2.06 9.79
C THR A 150 -3.17 1.31 8.58
N ARG A 151 -4.33 1.72 8.08
CA ARG A 151 -4.95 1.14 6.89
C ARG A 151 -4.05 1.21 5.66
N ARG A 152 -3.42 2.37 5.38
CA ARG A 152 -2.48 2.54 4.26
C ARG A 152 -1.28 1.61 4.38
N TRP A 153 -0.68 1.49 5.59
CA TRP A 153 0.46 0.62 5.81
C TRP A 153 0.09 -0.86 5.66
N VAL A 154 -1.02 -1.32 6.26
CA VAL A 154 -1.48 -2.71 6.12
C VAL A 154 -1.74 -3.05 4.65
N HIS A 155 -2.43 -2.14 3.92
CA HIS A 155 -2.64 -2.28 2.48
C HIS A 155 -1.31 -2.40 1.71
N SER A 156 -0.37 -1.51 1.97
CA SER A 156 0.90 -1.48 1.25
C SER A 156 1.75 -2.73 1.51
N ILE A 157 1.77 -3.23 2.74
CA ILE A 157 2.49 -4.47 3.08
C ILE A 157 1.83 -5.66 2.38
N ALA A 158 0.51 -5.80 2.43
CA ALA A 158 -0.20 -6.87 1.75
C ALA A 158 0.02 -6.84 0.23
N MET A 159 -0.03 -5.64 -0.38
CA MET A 159 0.24 -5.48 -1.81
C MET A 159 1.70 -5.77 -2.18
N PHE A 160 2.66 -5.47 -1.29
CA PHE A 160 4.06 -5.83 -1.49
C PHE A 160 4.25 -7.35 -1.48
N VAL A 161 3.62 -8.06 -0.54
CA VAL A 161 3.63 -9.54 -0.52
C VAL A 161 3.00 -10.12 -1.79
N ALA A 162 1.86 -9.58 -2.23
CA ALA A 162 1.24 -9.98 -3.48
C ALA A 162 2.15 -9.73 -4.69
N SER A 163 2.90 -8.61 -4.70
CA SER A 163 3.87 -8.30 -5.77
C SER A 163 4.95 -9.37 -5.91
N ILE A 164 5.53 -9.79 -4.79
CA ILE A 164 6.52 -10.88 -4.77
C ILE A 164 5.91 -12.16 -5.33
N GLY A 165 4.69 -12.48 -4.91
CA GLY A 165 3.97 -13.64 -5.40
C GLY A 165 3.68 -13.59 -6.90
N PHE A 166 3.31 -12.44 -7.45
CA PHE A 166 3.11 -12.29 -8.92
C PHE A 166 4.41 -12.43 -9.70
N VAL A 167 5.53 -11.89 -9.19
CA VAL A 167 6.84 -12.11 -9.81
C VAL A 167 7.21 -13.59 -9.82
N ALA A 168 7.01 -14.28 -8.69
CA ALA A 168 7.23 -15.71 -8.59
C ALA A 168 6.29 -16.53 -9.51
N THR A 169 5.03 -16.08 -9.65
CA THR A 169 4.08 -16.68 -10.61
C THR A 169 4.62 -16.60 -12.03
N GLY A 170 5.10 -15.44 -12.46
CA GLY A 170 5.70 -15.29 -13.79
C GLY A 170 6.95 -16.16 -13.97
N ALA A 171 7.79 -16.27 -12.95
CA ALA A 171 9.03 -17.07 -13.00
C ALA A 171 8.77 -18.59 -13.06
N THR A 172 7.61 -19.05 -12.58
CA THR A 172 7.22 -20.47 -12.59
C THR A 172 6.24 -20.82 -13.72
N ALA A 173 5.95 -19.87 -14.61
CA ALA A 173 5.03 -20.08 -15.72
C ALA A 173 5.55 -21.21 -16.64
N PRO A 174 4.68 -22.17 -17.03
CA PRO A 174 5.02 -23.17 -18.03
C PRO A 174 5.41 -22.50 -19.35
N GLN A 175 6.40 -23.07 -20.01
CA GLN A 175 6.77 -22.63 -21.36
C GLN A 175 5.70 -23.10 -22.34
N VAL A 176 5.28 -22.22 -23.24
CA VAL A 176 4.36 -22.59 -24.34
C VAL A 176 5.16 -22.58 -25.62
N GLU A 177 5.48 -23.76 -26.14
CA GLU A 177 6.11 -23.97 -27.43
C GLU A 177 5.10 -24.54 -28.42
N GLY A 178 4.88 -23.83 -29.52
CA GLY A 178 4.03 -24.32 -30.61
C GLY A 178 2.54 -24.55 -30.29
N GLY A 179 2.02 -23.93 -29.20
CA GLY A 179 0.63 -24.11 -28.74
C GLY A 179 0.44 -25.26 -27.75
N ASP A 180 1.48 -26.06 -27.51
CA ASP A 180 1.49 -27.09 -26.48
C ASP A 180 2.09 -26.54 -25.17
N VAL A 181 1.52 -26.97 -24.05
CA VAL A 181 2.09 -26.66 -22.72
C VAL A 181 3.34 -27.51 -22.55
N GLY A 182 4.53 -26.92 -22.79
CA GLY A 182 5.80 -27.60 -22.67
C GLY A 182 6.09 -28.06 -21.23
N GLU A 183 6.99 -29.05 -21.11
CA GLU A 183 7.40 -29.60 -19.80
C GLU A 183 8.23 -28.65 -18.95
N GLY A 184 8.56 -27.45 -19.45
CA GLY A 184 9.30 -26.41 -18.71
C GLY A 184 8.40 -25.62 -17.78
N GLY A 185 8.73 -25.62 -16.51
CA GLY A 185 7.98 -24.89 -15.47
C GLY A 185 7.14 -25.82 -14.58
N ASN A 186 6.65 -25.27 -13.48
CA ASN A 186 5.82 -26.01 -12.53
C ASN A 186 4.39 -25.45 -12.52
N ALA A 187 3.52 -26.03 -13.34
CA ALA A 187 2.12 -25.60 -13.49
C ALA A 187 1.37 -25.56 -12.15
N SER A 188 1.62 -26.51 -11.26
CA SER A 188 1.02 -26.56 -9.93
C SER A 188 1.49 -25.40 -9.05
N THR A 189 2.78 -25.13 -9.02
CA THR A 189 3.37 -24.00 -8.28
C THR A 189 2.91 -22.68 -8.87
N HIS A 190 2.93 -22.53 -10.20
CA HIS A 190 2.41 -21.35 -10.90
C HIS A 190 0.96 -21.04 -10.49
N LYS A 191 0.08 -22.05 -10.55
CA LYS A 191 -1.33 -21.91 -10.14
C LYS A 191 -1.47 -21.51 -8.68
N ALA A 192 -0.74 -22.17 -7.78
CA ALA A 192 -0.81 -21.88 -6.33
C ALA A 192 -0.35 -20.46 -6.04
N LEU A 193 0.77 -20.02 -6.62
CA LEU A 193 1.28 -18.64 -6.46
C LEU A 193 0.32 -17.62 -7.04
N ALA A 194 -0.25 -17.86 -8.23
CA ALA A 194 -1.21 -16.97 -8.85
C ALA A 194 -2.46 -16.78 -7.97
N ILE A 195 -3.09 -17.87 -7.52
CA ILE A 195 -4.28 -17.84 -6.68
C ILE A 195 -3.99 -17.12 -5.36
N THR A 196 -2.88 -17.45 -4.69
CA THR A 196 -2.50 -16.82 -3.43
C THR A 196 -2.28 -15.33 -3.60
N SER A 197 -1.55 -14.91 -4.63
CA SER A 197 -1.26 -13.49 -4.89
C SER A 197 -2.53 -12.71 -5.25
N MET A 198 -3.40 -13.25 -6.10
CA MET A 198 -4.70 -12.65 -6.43
C MET A 198 -5.60 -12.54 -5.18
N SER A 199 -5.60 -13.55 -4.31
CA SER A 199 -6.40 -13.54 -3.08
C SER A 199 -5.92 -12.48 -2.10
N ILE A 200 -4.60 -12.36 -1.88
CA ILE A 200 -4.02 -11.32 -1.01
C ILE A 200 -4.32 -9.93 -1.57
N ALA A 201 -4.13 -9.73 -2.89
CA ALA A 201 -4.40 -8.45 -3.52
C ALA A 201 -5.89 -8.08 -3.44
N THR A 202 -6.79 -9.03 -3.69
CA THR A 202 -8.25 -8.82 -3.60
C THR A 202 -8.69 -8.53 -2.16
N ALA A 203 -8.19 -9.28 -1.18
CA ALA A 203 -8.49 -9.04 0.24
C ALA A 203 -8.00 -7.66 0.68
N SER A 204 -6.80 -7.28 0.28
CA SER A 204 -6.22 -5.96 0.56
C SER A 204 -7.02 -4.83 -0.09
N TRP A 205 -7.50 -5.02 -1.31
CA TRP A 205 -8.38 -4.07 -2.00
C TRP A 205 -9.74 -3.95 -1.31
N LEU A 206 -10.38 -5.06 -0.93
CA LEU A 206 -11.63 -5.07 -0.18
C LEU A 206 -11.49 -4.37 1.17
N MET A 207 -10.38 -4.62 1.87
CA MET A 207 -10.07 -3.95 3.13
C MET A 207 -10.10 -2.42 2.95
N MET A 208 -9.56 -1.88 1.87
CA MET A 208 -9.57 -0.43 1.61
C MET A 208 -10.97 0.12 1.36
N LEU A 209 -11.94 -0.70 0.92
CA LEU A 209 -13.34 -0.30 0.71
C LEU A 209 -14.16 -0.32 2.01
N ILE A 210 -13.95 -1.30 2.87
CA ILE A 210 -14.80 -1.55 4.04
C ILE A 210 -14.24 -0.95 5.33
N TRP A 211 -12.92 -0.82 5.46
CA TRP A 211 -12.29 -0.26 6.65
C TRP A 211 -12.43 1.27 6.65
N LYS A 212 -13.34 1.76 7.47
CA LYS A 212 -13.53 3.20 7.75
C LYS A 212 -12.87 3.52 9.09
N GLU A 213 -11.96 4.48 9.09
CA GLU A 213 -11.39 5.09 10.30
C GLU A 213 -12.06 6.41 10.59
#